data_68bd765bc0235c2e547bcb0f344938ee
#
_entry.id   68bd765bc0235c2e547bcb0f344938ee
#
_cell.length_a   1.000
_cell.length_b   1.000
_cell.length_c   1.000
_cell.angle_alpha   90.00
_cell.angle_beta   90.00
_cell.angle_gamma   90.00
#
_symmetry.space_group_name_H-M   'P 1'
#
loop_
_entity.id
_entity.type
_entity.pdbx_description
1 polymer ?
#
loop_
_entity_poly.entity_id
_entity_poly.type
_entity_poly.pdbx_seq_one_letter_code
_entity_poly.pdbx_strand_id
1 'polypeptide(L)'
;MKTVNRTTFAIFLAGLWAGASVAIGADASPATGRKVINFNRDWKFAKGDLQAAETLEFDDSSWTEVRLPHDWAIAGPFNPAENGYAGKLPWKGVGWYRKTFTLDDSGGNRRVYFDFDGVMAFPKVYINGELAGQWDYGYMSFRVDATDHIRTGRNVIAVRADTTRHGTRWYPGAGIYRKVVMTICEAVHISHWATFITTPE
;
A
#
# COMPACT_ATOMS: atom_id res chain seq x y z
N MET A 1 31.32 1.46 93.64
CA MET A 1 30.66 2.03 92.45
C MET A 1 31.23 1.35 91.25
N LYS A 2 30.53 0.34 90.71
CA LYS A 2 30.82 -0.33 89.44
C LYS A 2 29.51 -0.56 88.76
N THR A 3 29.28 0.13 87.66
CA THR A 3 28.14 0.05 86.80
C THR A 3 28.24 -1.19 85.87
N VAL A 4 27.24 -2.07 85.91
CA VAL A 4 27.15 -3.25 85.05
C VAL A 4 26.35 -2.88 83.82
N ASN A 5 26.97 -2.99 82.66
CA ASN A 5 26.37 -2.74 81.38
C ASN A 5 25.70 -4.08 80.87
N ARG A 6 24.41 -4.08 80.68
CA ARG A 6 23.71 -5.21 80.15
C ARG A 6 23.50 -4.99 78.60
N THR A 7 24.22 -5.75 77.85
CA THR A 7 24.04 -5.82 76.37
C THR A 7 22.98 -6.80 76.01
N THR A 8 21.86 -6.32 75.46
CA THR A 8 20.76 -7.13 75.01
C THR A 8 21.06 -7.52 73.51
N PHE A 9 21.21 -8.81 73.24
CA PHE A 9 21.33 -9.33 71.88
C PHE A 9 19.93 -9.53 71.32
N ALA A 10 19.58 -8.79 70.29
CA ALA A 10 18.41 -9.02 69.45
C ALA A 10 18.77 -9.88 68.26
N ILE A 11 18.21 -11.10 68.20
CA ILE A 11 18.37 -11.98 67.03
C ILE A 11 17.29 -11.61 66.03
N PHE A 12 17.70 -11.02 64.88
CA PHE A 12 16.84 -10.84 63.71
C PHE A 12 16.84 -12.10 62.87
N LEU A 13 15.72 -12.85 62.84
CA LEU A 13 15.49 -13.86 61.85
C LEU A 13 15.05 -13.17 60.53
N ALA A 14 15.94 -13.09 59.57
CA ALA A 14 15.62 -12.69 58.21
C ALA A 14 15.02 -13.94 57.47
N GLY A 15 13.71 -13.95 57.31
CA GLY A 15 13.04 -14.93 56.45
C GLY A 15 13.29 -14.61 54.99
N LEU A 16 14.02 -15.47 54.27
CA LEU A 16 14.08 -15.42 52.83
C LEU A 16 12.75 -15.90 52.23
N TRP A 17 11.95 -14.96 51.74
CA TRP A 17 10.86 -15.29 50.81
C TRP A 17 11.46 -15.34 49.42
N ALA A 18 11.73 -16.54 48.91
CA ALA A 18 11.99 -16.76 47.50
C ALA A 18 10.66 -16.68 46.72
N GLY A 19 10.33 -15.46 46.29
CA GLY A 19 9.23 -15.25 45.35
C GLY A 19 9.61 -15.84 44.01
N ALA A 20 9.07 -17.00 43.65
CA ALA A 20 9.13 -17.49 42.28
C ALA A 20 8.26 -16.59 41.41
N SER A 21 8.92 -15.64 40.72
CA SER A 21 8.29 -14.90 39.62
C SER A 21 8.07 -15.87 38.45
N VAL A 22 6.85 -16.34 38.30
CA VAL A 22 6.42 -16.98 37.06
C VAL A 22 6.40 -15.87 36.02
N ALA A 23 7.44 -15.79 35.20
CA ALA A 23 7.42 -15.02 33.98
C ALA A 23 6.38 -15.69 33.06
N ILE A 24 5.16 -15.16 33.05
CA ILE A 24 4.22 -15.45 31.96
C ILE A 24 4.86 -14.82 30.74
N GLY A 25 5.61 -15.63 29.99
CA GLY A 25 6.01 -15.29 28.65
C GLY A 25 4.76 -14.95 27.88
N ALA A 26 4.57 -13.67 27.59
CA ALA A 26 3.65 -13.28 26.56
C ALA A 26 4.20 -13.91 25.28
N ASP A 27 3.69 -15.08 24.91
CA ASP A 27 3.74 -15.57 23.56
C ASP A 27 3.12 -14.46 22.72
N ALA A 28 3.97 -13.60 22.16
CA ALA A 28 3.58 -12.77 21.07
C ALA A 28 3.30 -13.73 19.90
N SER A 29 2.08 -14.30 19.89
CA SER A 29 1.56 -14.89 18.67
C SER A 29 1.87 -13.91 17.57
N PRO A 30 2.58 -14.30 16.51
CA PRO A 30 2.79 -13.43 15.36
C PRO A 30 1.41 -12.93 14.98
N ALA A 31 1.28 -11.63 14.78
CA ALA A 31 -0.01 -11.02 14.42
C ALA A 31 -0.48 -11.68 13.11
N THR A 32 -1.12 -12.84 13.25
CA THR A 32 -1.72 -13.62 12.18
C THR A 32 -2.94 -12.85 11.73
N GLY A 33 -2.79 -12.08 10.66
CA GLY A 33 -3.91 -11.30 10.20
C GLY A 33 -3.61 -10.54 8.91
N ARG A 34 -4.70 -10.15 8.26
CA ARG A 34 -4.65 -9.27 7.11
C ARG A 34 -4.26 -7.87 7.56
N LYS A 35 -3.15 -7.34 7.07
CA LYS A 35 -2.74 -5.95 7.22
C LYS A 35 -3.19 -5.17 6.00
N VAL A 36 -3.98 -4.11 6.20
CA VAL A 36 -4.49 -3.22 5.15
C VAL A 36 -3.86 -1.86 5.32
N ILE A 37 -3.12 -1.41 4.32
CA ILE A 37 -2.30 -0.20 4.37
C ILE A 37 -2.83 0.80 3.33
N ASN A 38 -3.14 2.01 3.79
CA ASN A 38 -3.48 3.11 2.88
C ASN A 38 -2.24 3.47 2.05
N PHE A 39 -2.36 3.37 0.72
CA PHE A 39 -1.22 3.52 -0.18
C PHE A 39 -1.30 4.79 -1.04
N ASN A 40 -2.04 5.81 -0.59
CA ASN A 40 -2.38 7.00 -1.38
C ASN A 40 -1.39 8.16 -1.30
N ARG A 41 -0.41 8.14 -0.40
CA ARG A 41 0.58 9.21 -0.24
C ARG A 41 1.86 8.93 -1.02
N ASP A 42 2.70 9.94 -1.18
CA ASP A 42 4.08 9.86 -1.64
C ASP A 42 4.21 9.22 -3.03
N TRP A 43 3.27 9.51 -3.92
CA TRP A 43 3.37 9.17 -5.33
C TRP A 43 4.02 10.30 -6.11
N LYS A 44 4.73 9.94 -7.16
CA LYS A 44 5.23 10.85 -8.16
C LYS A 44 4.51 10.63 -9.48
N PHE A 45 4.25 11.70 -10.21
CA PHE A 45 3.50 11.70 -11.45
C PHE A 45 4.23 12.46 -12.55
N ALA A 46 4.21 11.92 -13.76
CA ALA A 46 4.58 12.62 -14.98
C ALA A 46 3.63 12.27 -16.12
N LYS A 47 3.26 13.28 -16.93
CA LYS A 47 2.46 13.09 -18.14
C LYS A 47 3.38 12.85 -19.32
N GLY A 48 3.09 11.82 -20.12
CA GLY A 48 3.85 11.42 -21.28
C GLY A 48 4.06 9.91 -21.35
N ASP A 49 4.38 9.38 -22.52
CA ASP A 49 4.75 7.97 -22.69
C ASP A 49 6.26 7.81 -22.53
N LEU A 50 6.70 7.73 -21.28
CA LEU A 50 8.11 7.74 -20.91
C LEU A 50 8.70 6.34 -21.03
N GLN A 51 9.82 6.23 -21.72
CA GLN A 51 10.55 4.97 -21.89
C GLN A 51 11.21 4.55 -20.58
N ALA A 52 11.17 3.26 -20.26
CA ALA A 52 11.78 2.65 -19.09
C ALA A 52 11.27 3.18 -17.73
N ALA A 53 10.14 3.90 -17.72
CA ALA A 53 9.58 4.46 -16.48
C ALA A 53 9.10 3.39 -15.48
N GLU A 54 9.00 2.14 -15.91
CA GLU A 54 8.73 0.97 -15.06
C GLU A 54 9.96 0.50 -14.27
N THR A 55 11.18 0.81 -14.71
CA THR A 55 12.41 0.24 -14.15
C THR A 55 12.77 0.82 -12.78
N LEU A 56 13.58 0.08 -12.02
CA LEU A 56 14.04 0.48 -10.69
C LEU A 56 14.97 1.69 -10.71
N GLU A 57 15.80 1.76 -11.74
CA GLU A 57 16.87 2.74 -11.91
C GLU A 57 16.38 4.04 -12.54
N PHE A 58 15.11 4.09 -12.96
CA PHE A 58 14.55 5.29 -13.58
C PHE A 58 14.59 6.48 -12.61
N ASP A 59 15.15 7.59 -13.07
CA ASP A 59 15.20 8.84 -12.31
C ASP A 59 13.87 9.60 -12.41
N ASP A 60 13.10 9.53 -11.34
CA ASP A 60 11.84 10.23 -11.18
C ASP A 60 11.96 11.50 -10.30
N SER A 61 13.17 12.02 -10.11
CA SER A 61 13.42 13.18 -9.23
C SER A 61 12.72 14.46 -9.70
N SER A 62 12.55 14.61 -11.01
CA SER A 62 11.87 15.76 -11.63
C SER A 62 10.33 15.63 -11.69
N TRP A 63 9.77 14.49 -11.28
CA TRP A 63 8.32 14.27 -11.34
C TRP A 63 7.59 15.04 -10.24
N THR A 64 6.34 15.38 -10.51
CA THR A 64 5.50 16.08 -9.54
C THR A 64 5.06 15.12 -8.44
N GLU A 65 5.25 15.51 -7.18
CA GLU A 65 4.68 14.77 -6.04
C GLU A 65 3.17 14.93 -6.00
N VAL A 66 2.47 13.81 -5.90
CA VAL A 66 1.01 13.77 -5.86
C VAL A 66 0.50 12.84 -4.75
N ARG A 67 -0.71 13.14 -4.32
CA ARG A 67 -1.50 12.28 -3.45
C ARG A 67 -2.68 11.72 -4.24
N LEU A 68 -2.96 10.42 -4.07
CA LEU A 68 -4.16 9.80 -4.63
C LEU A 68 -5.40 10.11 -3.76
N PRO A 69 -6.58 10.24 -4.35
CA PRO A 69 -6.89 10.25 -5.78
C PRO A 69 -6.22 11.39 -6.54
N HIS A 70 -5.77 11.13 -7.77
CA HIS A 70 -5.20 12.13 -8.65
C HIS A 70 -5.72 11.98 -10.08
N ASP A 71 -6.19 13.08 -10.64
CA ASP A 71 -6.66 13.21 -12.01
C ASP A 71 -5.86 14.34 -12.68
N TRP A 72 -5.05 14.00 -13.70
CA TRP A 72 -4.13 14.99 -14.29
C TRP A 72 -4.80 16.03 -15.15
N ALA A 73 -6.07 15.86 -15.48
CA ALA A 73 -6.77 16.77 -16.39
C ALA A 73 -7.76 17.69 -15.70
N ILE A 74 -8.25 17.35 -14.50
CA ILE A 74 -9.33 18.11 -13.83
C ILE A 74 -8.96 19.55 -13.53
N ALA A 75 -7.68 19.84 -13.33
CA ALA A 75 -7.19 21.20 -13.09
C ALA A 75 -7.16 22.07 -14.37
N GLY A 76 -7.40 21.49 -15.54
CA GLY A 76 -7.36 22.21 -16.81
C GLY A 76 -5.96 22.37 -17.38
N PRO A 77 -5.71 23.43 -18.15
CA PRO A 77 -6.68 24.45 -18.57
C PRO A 77 -7.74 23.91 -19.54
N PHE A 78 -8.91 24.54 -19.61
CA PHE A 78 -9.88 24.25 -20.66
C PHE A 78 -9.32 24.63 -22.02
N ASN A 79 -9.43 23.71 -22.97
CA ASN A 79 -8.98 23.93 -24.34
C ASN A 79 -10.18 23.86 -25.31
N PRO A 80 -10.53 24.94 -26.04
CA PRO A 80 -11.63 24.96 -27.00
C PRO A 80 -11.54 23.89 -28.09
N ALA A 81 -10.33 23.43 -28.43
CA ALA A 81 -10.09 22.38 -29.43
C ALA A 81 -10.41 20.97 -28.90
N GLU A 82 -10.47 20.79 -27.59
CA GLU A 82 -10.81 19.51 -26.98
C GLU A 82 -12.29 19.17 -27.10
N ASN A 83 -12.60 17.87 -26.93
CA ASN A 83 -13.96 17.37 -27.03
C ASN A 83 -14.89 17.98 -25.96
N GLY A 84 -15.99 18.57 -26.40
CA GLY A 84 -17.01 19.18 -25.53
C GLY A 84 -17.65 18.19 -24.56
N TYR A 85 -17.84 16.92 -24.96
CA TYR A 85 -18.39 15.89 -24.06
C TYR A 85 -17.49 15.62 -22.85
N ALA A 86 -16.17 15.77 -23.02
CA ALA A 86 -15.19 15.61 -21.95
C ALA A 86 -14.90 16.95 -21.21
N GLY A 87 -15.81 17.92 -21.26
CA GLY A 87 -15.66 19.19 -20.58
C GLY A 87 -14.53 20.06 -21.13
N LYS A 88 -14.06 19.80 -22.35
CA LYS A 88 -12.89 20.48 -22.97
C LYS A 88 -11.62 20.43 -22.13
N LEU A 89 -11.47 19.41 -21.30
CA LEU A 89 -10.31 19.15 -20.45
C LEU A 89 -9.27 18.29 -21.19
N PRO A 90 -7.95 18.47 -20.91
CA PRO A 90 -6.85 17.78 -21.62
C PRO A 90 -6.61 16.38 -21.05
N TRP A 91 -7.63 15.54 -21.05
CA TRP A 91 -7.62 14.21 -20.42
C TRP A 91 -6.91 13.13 -21.25
N LYS A 92 -6.85 13.31 -22.57
CA LYS A 92 -6.17 12.36 -23.46
C LYS A 92 -4.67 12.32 -23.21
N GLY A 93 -4.10 11.11 -23.23
CA GLY A 93 -2.67 10.90 -23.14
C GLY A 93 -2.27 9.70 -22.30
N VAL A 94 -0.99 9.62 -22.03
CA VAL A 94 -0.38 8.65 -21.11
C VAL A 94 0.09 9.39 -19.88
N GLY A 95 -0.09 8.80 -18.72
CA GLY A 95 0.46 9.28 -17.47
C GLY A 95 1.12 8.13 -16.70
N TRP A 96 2.26 8.44 -16.09
CA TRP A 96 2.98 7.52 -15.24
C TRP A 96 2.92 7.96 -13.79
N TYR A 97 2.73 6.99 -12.91
CA TYR A 97 2.79 7.13 -11.46
C TYR A 97 3.88 6.22 -10.94
N ARG A 98 4.71 6.72 -10.03
CA ARG A 98 5.75 5.92 -9.38
C ARG A 98 5.72 6.14 -7.87
N LYS A 99 6.04 5.11 -7.11
CA LYS A 99 6.23 5.20 -5.67
C LYS A 99 7.27 4.20 -5.21
N THR A 100 8.24 4.69 -4.44
CA THR A 100 9.16 3.84 -3.68
C THR A 100 8.57 3.54 -2.30
N PHE A 101 8.69 2.30 -1.85
CA PHE A 101 8.26 1.88 -0.52
C PHE A 101 9.15 0.76 0.01
N THR A 102 9.13 0.55 1.33
CA THR A 102 9.92 -0.48 2.00
C THR A 102 9.00 -1.51 2.65
N LEU A 103 9.38 -2.77 2.52
CA LEU A 103 8.80 -3.87 3.29
C LEU A 103 9.90 -4.49 4.14
N ASP A 104 9.68 -4.52 5.46
CA ASP A 104 10.65 -5.06 6.41
C ASP A 104 10.77 -6.58 6.28
N ASP A 105 9.68 -7.24 5.93
CA ASP A 105 9.60 -8.67 5.72
C ASP A 105 8.65 -8.98 4.56
N SER A 106 9.22 -9.40 3.43
CA SER A 106 8.48 -9.98 2.29
C SER A 106 8.55 -11.51 2.30
N GLY A 107 9.27 -12.06 3.25
CA GLY A 107 9.54 -13.49 3.35
C GLY A 107 8.40 -14.30 3.93
N GLY A 108 8.56 -15.60 3.87
CA GLY A 108 7.62 -16.55 4.40
C GLY A 108 6.42 -16.80 3.49
N ASN A 109 5.34 -17.24 4.10
CA ASN A 109 4.13 -17.69 3.40
C ASN A 109 3.11 -16.55 3.27
N ARG A 110 3.58 -15.32 2.94
CA ARG A 110 2.72 -14.14 2.82
C ARG A 110 2.35 -13.84 1.39
N ARG A 111 1.20 -13.20 1.20
CA ARG A 111 0.71 -12.66 -0.04
C ARG A 111 0.62 -11.15 0.05
N VAL A 112 1.02 -10.46 -1.02
CA VAL A 112 0.96 -9.00 -1.13
C VAL A 112 0.11 -8.62 -2.33
N TYR A 113 -0.92 -7.83 -2.08
CA TYR A 113 -1.84 -7.37 -3.10
C TYR A 113 -1.91 -5.86 -3.14
N PHE A 114 -2.09 -5.31 -4.34
CA PHE A 114 -2.50 -3.93 -4.53
C PHE A 114 -3.92 -3.88 -5.06
N ASP A 115 -4.81 -3.22 -4.32
CA ASP A 115 -6.19 -2.98 -4.69
C ASP A 115 -6.32 -1.55 -5.22
N PHE A 116 -6.67 -1.42 -6.49
CA PHE A 116 -6.96 -0.16 -7.13
C PHE A 116 -8.46 -0.01 -7.26
N ASP A 117 -9.04 1.03 -6.64
CA ASP A 117 -10.48 1.26 -6.73
C ASP A 117 -10.91 1.83 -8.10
N GLY A 118 -9.98 2.42 -8.85
CA GLY A 118 -10.21 2.88 -10.21
C GLY A 118 -9.01 3.62 -10.79
N VAL A 119 -8.67 3.27 -12.03
CA VAL A 119 -7.65 3.92 -12.84
C VAL A 119 -8.18 4.15 -14.25
N MET A 120 -8.15 5.39 -14.70
CA MET A 120 -8.59 5.75 -16.05
C MET A 120 -7.37 6.07 -16.93
N ALA A 121 -7.09 5.25 -17.90
CA ALA A 121 -7.64 3.98 -18.30
C ALA A 121 -6.51 3.01 -18.68
N PHE A 122 -6.87 1.77 -19.00
CA PHE A 122 -5.93 0.73 -19.44
C PHE A 122 -4.65 0.66 -18.60
N PRO A 123 -4.76 0.58 -17.25
CA PRO A 123 -3.58 0.58 -16.41
C PRO A 123 -2.72 -0.68 -16.64
N LYS A 124 -1.40 -0.45 -16.65
CA LYS A 124 -0.38 -1.48 -16.47
C LYS A 124 0.35 -1.18 -15.17
N VAL A 125 0.43 -2.17 -14.29
CA VAL A 125 1.08 -2.07 -12.99
C VAL A 125 2.35 -2.89 -13.00
N TYR A 126 3.45 -2.24 -12.72
CA TYR A 126 4.78 -2.85 -12.64
C TYR A 126 5.27 -2.81 -11.20
N ILE A 127 5.88 -3.88 -10.76
CA ILE A 127 6.57 -3.98 -9.47
C ILE A 127 8.03 -4.32 -9.75
N ASN A 128 8.94 -3.47 -9.27
CA ASN A 128 10.38 -3.65 -9.46
C ASN A 128 10.81 -3.84 -10.93
N GLY A 129 10.10 -3.21 -11.87
CA GLY A 129 10.36 -3.28 -13.31
C GLY A 129 9.60 -4.37 -14.05
N GLU A 130 8.97 -5.31 -13.35
CA GLU A 130 8.23 -6.42 -13.93
C GLU A 130 6.73 -6.14 -13.98
N LEU A 131 6.05 -6.52 -15.06
CA LEU A 131 4.61 -6.36 -15.20
C LEU A 131 3.89 -7.35 -14.26
N ALA A 132 3.31 -6.80 -13.18
CA ALA A 132 2.56 -7.58 -12.19
C ALA A 132 1.07 -7.70 -12.52
N GLY A 133 0.51 -6.77 -13.30
CA GLY A 133 -0.89 -6.83 -13.69
C GLY A 133 -1.32 -5.71 -14.63
N GLN A 134 -2.47 -5.91 -15.27
CA GLN A 134 -3.11 -4.92 -16.12
C GLN A 134 -4.63 -5.04 -16.05
N TRP A 135 -5.34 -3.97 -16.43
CA TRP A 135 -6.79 -3.94 -16.44
C TRP A 135 -7.30 -3.06 -17.58
N ASP A 136 -8.36 -3.46 -18.27
CA ASP A 136 -8.81 -2.72 -19.45
C ASP A 136 -9.94 -1.73 -19.17
N TYR A 137 -10.70 -1.90 -18.07
CA TYR A 137 -11.87 -1.11 -17.80
C TYR A 137 -11.67 -0.10 -16.65
N GLY A 138 -11.77 1.20 -16.97
CA GLY A 138 -11.41 2.27 -16.06
C GLY A 138 -12.37 2.51 -14.88
N TYR A 139 -13.60 2.00 -14.91
CA TYR A 139 -14.62 2.29 -13.90
C TYR A 139 -14.77 1.24 -12.81
N MET A 140 -14.09 0.11 -12.91
CA MET A 140 -14.12 -0.95 -11.90
C MET A 140 -12.84 -1.00 -11.09
N SER A 141 -12.96 -1.47 -9.86
CA SER A 141 -11.80 -1.84 -9.06
C SER A 141 -11.17 -3.14 -9.56
N PHE A 142 -9.86 -3.25 -9.38
CA PHE A 142 -9.09 -4.45 -9.71
C PHE A 142 -8.00 -4.68 -8.67
N ARG A 143 -7.57 -5.93 -8.58
CA ARG A 143 -6.48 -6.36 -7.69
C ARG A 143 -5.32 -6.86 -8.50
N VAL A 144 -4.11 -6.49 -8.08
CA VAL A 144 -2.85 -7.02 -8.60
C VAL A 144 -2.20 -7.87 -7.51
N ASP A 145 -1.88 -9.12 -7.83
CA ASP A 145 -1.04 -9.96 -6.98
C ASP A 145 0.43 -9.59 -7.24
N ALA A 146 1.04 -8.98 -6.25
CA ALA A 146 2.42 -8.53 -6.31
C ALA A 146 3.38 -9.50 -5.62
N THR A 147 2.89 -10.61 -5.09
CA THR A 147 3.63 -11.52 -4.20
C THR A 147 4.97 -11.94 -4.77
N ASP A 148 4.99 -12.38 -6.03
CA ASP A 148 6.20 -12.91 -6.67
C ASP A 148 7.17 -11.81 -7.14
N HIS A 149 6.74 -10.55 -7.11
CA HIS A 149 7.50 -9.38 -7.55
C HIS A 149 8.07 -8.55 -6.39
N ILE A 150 7.58 -8.78 -5.16
CA ILE A 150 7.99 -8.05 -3.96
C ILE A 150 9.25 -8.67 -3.36
N ARG A 151 10.10 -7.81 -2.81
CA ARG A 151 11.31 -8.22 -2.08
C ARG A 151 11.40 -7.50 -0.73
N THR A 152 12.15 -8.06 0.19
CA THR A 152 12.51 -7.40 1.45
C THR A 152 13.33 -6.15 1.15
N GLY A 153 13.07 -5.08 1.88
CA GLY A 153 13.71 -3.79 1.70
C GLY A 153 12.99 -2.91 0.66
N ARG A 154 13.76 -2.22 -0.16
CA ARG A 154 13.24 -1.21 -1.11
C ARG A 154 12.54 -1.88 -2.30
N ASN A 155 11.34 -1.41 -2.58
CA ASN A 155 10.53 -1.76 -3.75
C ASN A 155 10.05 -0.50 -4.48
N VAL A 156 9.78 -0.65 -5.76
CA VAL A 156 9.16 0.39 -6.59
C VAL A 156 7.91 -0.17 -7.26
N ILE A 157 6.81 0.56 -7.14
CA ILE A 157 5.63 0.35 -7.95
C ILE A 157 5.53 1.45 -9.00
N ALA A 158 5.29 1.07 -10.25
CA ALA A 158 5.04 1.99 -11.34
C ALA A 158 3.70 1.64 -12.01
N VAL A 159 2.90 2.67 -12.32
CA VAL A 159 1.60 2.50 -12.98
C VAL A 159 1.55 3.39 -14.20
N ARG A 160 1.38 2.78 -15.37
CA ARG A 160 1.11 3.47 -16.64
C ARG A 160 -0.39 3.48 -16.88
N ALA A 161 -1.00 4.66 -16.95
CA ALA A 161 -2.39 4.85 -17.33
C ALA A 161 -2.46 5.47 -18.73
N ASP A 162 -3.27 4.92 -19.62
CA ASP A 162 -3.35 5.32 -21.02
C ASP A 162 -4.80 5.60 -21.43
N THR A 163 -5.13 6.87 -21.65
CA THR A 163 -6.46 7.28 -22.12
C THR A 163 -6.53 7.53 -23.62
N THR A 164 -5.46 7.30 -24.38
CA THR A 164 -5.40 7.64 -25.82
C THR A 164 -6.48 6.94 -26.62
N ARG A 165 -6.75 5.67 -26.32
CA ARG A 165 -7.75 4.84 -26.99
C ARG A 165 -9.14 4.88 -26.36
N HIS A 166 -9.27 5.49 -25.15
CA HIS A 166 -10.54 5.52 -24.45
C HIS A 166 -11.55 6.45 -25.14
N GLY A 167 -12.72 5.91 -25.46
CA GLY A 167 -13.86 6.66 -25.98
C GLY A 167 -14.82 7.03 -24.85
N THR A 168 -15.37 8.25 -24.90
CA THR A 168 -16.32 8.70 -23.87
C THR A 168 -17.31 9.72 -24.42
N ARG A 169 -18.47 9.83 -23.77
CA ARG A 169 -19.48 10.87 -23.99
C ARG A 169 -19.62 11.83 -22.80
N TRP A 170 -18.73 11.73 -21.81
CA TRP A 170 -18.65 12.57 -20.62
C TRP A 170 -17.18 12.70 -20.22
N TYR A 171 -16.88 13.52 -19.22
CA TYR A 171 -15.55 13.60 -18.65
C TYR A 171 -15.25 12.31 -17.85
N PRO A 172 -14.31 11.47 -18.30
CA PRO A 172 -14.08 10.16 -17.68
C PRO A 172 -13.14 10.20 -16.48
N GLY A 173 -12.41 11.30 -16.27
CA GLY A 173 -11.22 11.34 -15.46
C GLY A 173 -9.97 10.87 -16.21
N ALA A 174 -8.79 11.02 -15.59
CA ALA A 174 -7.52 10.60 -16.15
C ALA A 174 -6.50 10.30 -15.04
N GLY A 175 -6.04 9.06 -14.94
CA GLY A 175 -5.08 8.62 -13.94
C GLY A 175 -5.66 7.76 -12.82
N ILE A 176 -4.96 7.70 -11.69
CA ILE A 176 -5.42 6.96 -10.50
C ILE A 176 -6.43 7.84 -9.75
N TYR A 177 -7.66 7.88 -10.26
CA TYR A 177 -8.69 8.81 -9.80
C TYR A 177 -9.46 8.32 -8.55
N ARG A 178 -9.11 7.14 -8.04
CA ARG A 178 -9.62 6.58 -6.78
C ARG A 178 -8.47 6.09 -5.91
N LYS A 179 -8.79 5.58 -4.70
CA LYS A 179 -7.78 5.16 -3.74
C LYS A 179 -7.06 3.88 -4.16
N VAL A 180 -5.85 3.71 -3.61
CA VAL A 180 -5.06 2.48 -3.68
C VAL A 180 -4.80 1.98 -2.25
N VAL A 181 -4.88 0.67 -2.08
CA VAL A 181 -4.64 -0.01 -0.81
C VAL A 181 -3.65 -1.15 -1.06
N MET A 182 -2.67 -1.30 -0.18
CA MET A 182 -1.82 -2.48 -0.12
C MET A 182 -2.33 -3.43 0.95
N THR A 183 -2.56 -4.69 0.60
CA THR A 183 -3.01 -5.75 1.50
C THR A 183 -1.91 -6.78 1.64
N ILE A 184 -1.50 -7.07 2.88
CA ILE A 184 -0.57 -8.16 3.21
C ILE A 184 -1.34 -9.17 4.05
N CYS A 185 -1.30 -10.44 3.69
CA CYS A 185 -1.97 -11.51 4.43
C CYS A 185 -1.19 -12.83 4.33
N GLU A 186 -1.54 -13.78 5.17
CA GLU A 186 -1.00 -15.14 5.09
C GLU A 186 -1.45 -15.83 3.79
N ALA A 187 -0.69 -16.86 3.34
CA ALA A 187 -1.04 -17.60 2.12
C ALA A 187 -2.43 -18.25 2.24
N VAL A 188 -2.76 -18.75 3.42
CA VAL A 188 -4.10 -19.26 3.72
C VAL A 188 -4.95 -18.14 4.28
N HIS A 189 -5.84 -17.62 3.47
CA HIS A 189 -6.73 -16.51 3.84
C HIS A 189 -8.04 -16.57 3.04
N ILE A 190 -9.05 -15.86 3.51
CA ILE A 190 -10.28 -15.65 2.71
C ILE A 190 -9.93 -14.72 1.56
N SER A 191 -10.12 -15.19 0.34
CA SER A 191 -9.85 -14.41 -0.87
C SER A 191 -10.67 -13.12 -0.92
N HIS A 192 -10.21 -12.16 -1.69
CA HIS A 192 -10.92 -10.92 -1.91
C HIS A 192 -12.26 -11.21 -2.60
N TRP A 193 -13.36 -10.66 -2.03
CA TRP A 193 -14.74 -10.89 -2.49
C TRP A 193 -15.21 -12.35 -2.54
N ALA A 194 -14.53 -13.26 -1.84
CA ALA A 194 -14.90 -14.69 -1.86
C ALA A 194 -16.00 -15.07 -0.86
N THR A 195 -16.42 -14.15 0.01
CA THR A 195 -17.52 -14.42 0.93
C THR A 195 -18.85 -14.36 0.18
N PHE A 196 -19.55 -15.48 0.14
CA PHE A 196 -20.88 -15.59 -0.43
C PHE A 196 -21.86 -16.03 0.66
N ILE A 197 -22.92 -15.24 0.87
CA ILE A 197 -23.90 -15.48 1.91
C ILE A 197 -25.25 -15.80 1.24
N THR A 198 -25.84 -16.92 1.59
CA THR A 198 -27.18 -17.29 1.17
C THR A 198 -28.09 -17.42 2.40
N THR A 199 -29.35 -17.08 2.23
CA THR A 199 -30.41 -17.41 3.20
C THR A 199 -31.18 -18.59 2.61
N PRO A 200 -31.07 -19.80 3.18
CA PRO A 200 -31.93 -20.89 2.76
C PRO A 200 -33.40 -20.54 3.11
N GLU A 201 -34.32 -20.92 2.21
CA GLU A 201 -35.77 -20.83 2.44
C GLU A 201 -36.21 -21.84 3.47
#